data_8bd90b7e4d36c58ec1dd7046974cc49b
#
_entry.id   8bd90b7e4d36c58ec1dd7046974cc49b
#
_cell.length_a   1.000
_cell.length_b   1.000
_cell.length_c   1.000
_cell.angle_alpha   90.00
_cell.angle_beta   90.00
_cell.angle_gamma   90.00
#
_symmetry.space_group_name_H-M   'P 1'
#
loop_
_entity.id
_entity.type
_entity.pdbx_description
1 polymer ?
#
loop_
_entity_poly.entity_id
_entity_poly.type
_entity_poly.pdbx_seq_one_letter_code
_entity_poly.pdbx_strand_id
1 'polypeptide(L)'
;MKSSTDQPTVFGFLVGVLSCLLWAHAQVAAQELRAPTTAADASPSQSAVQAVSKAHDNSFVIGNDDHLTIDVWNEPEVSRSVPVRSDGRISLPLAGEVQASGRTPLQLEQEIADKLLSYIHNPEVTVIVEQINSQKFNILGQVAKPGSYPLTAATTVLDAIATAGSFRDFAKQKSIYVLRHSPGGGESRIPFNYKEVIKGKNPQQNIKLQPNDTIVVP
;
A
#
# COMPACT_ATOMS: atom_id res chain seq x y z
N MET A 1 -59.73 16.29 14.58
CA MET A 1 -60.66 15.22 14.20
C MET A 1 -59.86 13.98 13.98
N LYS A 2 -59.99 13.06 14.89
CA LYS A 2 -60.24 11.62 14.80
C LYS A 2 -59.11 10.87 14.14
N SER A 3 -58.36 10.15 14.95
CA SER A 3 -58.58 8.81 15.52
C SER A 3 -58.36 7.72 14.45
N SER A 4 -57.67 6.65 14.62
CA SER A 4 -57.64 5.63 15.62
C SER A 4 -56.72 4.55 15.14
N THR A 5 -55.75 4.01 15.88
CA THR A 5 -55.89 2.78 16.57
C THR A 5 -56.23 1.58 15.68
N ASP A 6 -55.34 0.58 15.55
CA ASP A 6 -55.51 -0.64 16.29
C ASP A 6 -54.41 -1.65 15.97
N GLN A 7 -53.80 -2.15 16.98
CA GLN A 7 -53.39 -3.55 17.11
C GLN A 7 -54.60 -4.37 17.57
N PRO A 8 -54.66 -5.67 17.40
CA PRO A 8 -54.08 -6.59 18.36
C PRO A 8 -53.71 -8.01 17.88
N THR A 9 -52.82 -8.61 18.58
CA THR A 9 -52.96 -9.81 19.42
C THR A 9 -53.19 -11.15 18.71
N VAL A 10 -52.34 -12.08 19.00
CA VAL A 10 -52.14 -13.05 20.12
C VAL A 10 -52.65 -14.46 19.80
N PHE A 11 -51.99 -15.43 20.40
CA PHE A 11 -52.35 -16.85 20.65
C PHE A 11 -52.11 -17.80 19.48
N GLY A 12 -51.52 -18.91 19.68
CA GLY A 12 -51.19 -19.59 20.90
C GLY A 12 -51.03 -21.06 20.65
N PHE A 13 -50.44 -21.70 21.57
CA PHE A 13 -50.66 -23.07 22.01
C PHE A 13 -50.30 -24.19 21.02
N LEU A 14 -49.81 -25.26 21.38
CA LEU A 14 -49.43 -25.97 22.60
C LEU A 14 -48.92 -27.37 22.20
N VAL A 15 -47.87 -27.83 22.83
CA VAL A 15 -47.80 -29.17 23.47
C VAL A 15 -48.03 -30.44 22.63
N GLY A 16 -47.08 -31.30 22.80
CA GLY A 16 -47.22 -32.74 22.58
C GLY A 16 -45.85 -33.39 22.53
N VAL A 17 -45.23 -33.65 23.60
CA VAL A 17 -45.29 -34.75 24.55
C VAL A 17 -44.94 -36.10 23.91
N LEU A 18 -43.78 -36.58 24.39
CA LEU A 18 -43.54 -37.93 24.91
C LEU A 18 -43.58 -39.10 23.94
N SER A 19 -42.54 -39.82 23.89
CA SER A 19 -42.46 -41.24 24.24
C SER A 19 -41.26 -41.86 23.53
N CYS A 20 -40.28 -42.18 24.26
CA CYS A 20 -39.96 -43.46 24.89
C CYS A 20 -39.51 -44.58 23.97
N LEU A 21 -38.43 -45.09 24.35
CA LEU A 21 -37.98 -46.47 24.53
C LEU A 21 -36.93 -46.94 23.51
N LEU A 22 -35.70 -47.04 24.03
CA LEU A 22 -35.06 -48.30 24.48
C LEU A 22 -34.87 -49.35 23.38
N TRP A 23 -33.62 -49.66 23.13
CA TRP A 23 -32.99 -51.01 23.21
C TRP A 23 -31.62 -50.88 22.56
N ALA A 24 -30.58 -50.94 23.28
CA ALA A 24 -29.95 -52.10 23.98
C ALA A 24 -29.10 -52.97 23.05
N HIS A 25 -27.86 -53.05 23.46
CA HIS A 25 -26.91 -54.17 23.41
C HIS A 25 -26.28 -54.57 22.09
N ALA A 26 -25.01 -54.49 22.01
CA ALA A 26 -24.01 -55.57 22.16
C ALA A 26 -22.66 -54.96 21.78
N GLN A 27 -21.75 -54.79 22.65
CA GLN A 27 -20.70 -55.67 23.18
C GLN A 27 -19.90 -56.45 22.15
N VAL A 28 -18.57 -56.31 22.39
CA VAL A 28 -17.50 -57.28 22.19
C VAL A 28 -16.78 -57.17 20.86
N ALA A 29 -15.55 -56.74 20.83
CA ALA A 29 -14.39 -57.56 21.14
C ALA A 29 -13.13 -56.69 21.28
N ALA A 30 -12.47 -56.91 22.36
CA ALA A 30 -11.07 -56.55 22.58
C ALA A 30 -10.18 -57.29 21.57
N GLN A 31 -9.25 -56.56 21.00
CA GLN A 31 -7.97 -57.11 20.56
C GLN A 31 -6.86 -56.18 20.95
N GLU A 32 -6.31 -56.46 22.10
CA GLU A 32 -4.93 -56.23 22.43
C GLU A 32 -4.07 -56.85 21.35
N LEU A 33 -3.14 -56.10 20.80
CA LEU A 33 -1.76 -56.58 20.63
C LEU A 33 -0.80 -55.43 20.23
N ARG A 34 0.11 -55.21 21.14
CA ARG A 34 1.50 -54.78 20.94
C ARG A 34 1.81 -53.38 20.41
N ALA A 35 2.29 -52.60 21.33
CA ALA A 35 3.34 -51.62 21.11
C ALA A 35 4.59 -52.26 20.47
N PRO A 36 5.32 -51.49 19.69
CA PRO A 36 6.65 -51.17 20.16
C PRO A 36 6.84 -49.67 20.34
N THR A 37 7.30 -49.36 21.52
CA THR A 37 8.06 -48.22 21.92
C THR A 37 9.08 -47.83 20.85
N THR A 38 8.92 -46.64 20.29
CA THR A 38 10.07 -45.89 19.86
C THR A 38 9.82 -44.43 20.22
N ALA A 39 10.47 -44.01 21.25
CA ALA A 39 10.63 -42.62 21.60
C ALA A 39 11.27 -41.92 20.42
N ALA A 40 10.56 -41.00 19.81
CA ALA A 40 11.10 -39.93 19.01
C ALA A 40 10.56 -38.65 19.62
N ASP A 41 11.41 -38.06 20.37
CA ASP A 41 11.45 -36.72 20.87
C ASP A 41 11.02 -35.76 19.73
N ALA A 42 9.76 -35.37 19.74
CA ALA A 42 9.26 -34.30 18.93
C ALA A 42 9.15 -33.07 19.84
N SER A 43 10.27 -32.42 20.05
CA SER A 43 10.30 -31.02 20.45
C SER A 43 9.32 -30.25 19.58
N PRO A 44 8.39 -29.48 20.13
CA PRO A 44 7.62 -28.56 19.33
C PRO A 44 8.58 -27.58 18.70
N SER A 45 8.64 -27.64 17.38
CA SER A 45 9.37 -26.69 16.55
C SER A 45 9.02 -25.27 16.95
N GLN A 46 9.96 -24.63 17.63
CA GLN A 46 10.02 -23.18 17.87
C GLN A 46 10.34 -22.45 16.53
N SER A 47 9.63 -22.75 15.48
CA SER A 47 9.83 -22.16 14.16
C SER A 47 8.59 -21.43 13.62
N ALA A 48 7.78 -20.86 14.50
CA ALA A 48 6.63 -20.07 14.05
C ALA A 48 6.47 -18.74 14.79
N VAL A 49 7.51 -18.25 15.43
CA VAL A 49 7.62 -16.84 15.82
C VAL A 49 8.69 -16.22 14.92
N GLN A 50 8.58 -16.46 13.62
CA GLN A 50 9.22 -15.59 12.67
C GLN A 50 8.40 -14.31 12.65
N ALA A 51 9.00 -13.30 13.23
CA ALA A 51 8.78 -11.89 13.01
C ALA A 51 7.79 -11.66 11.87
N VAL A 52 6.65 -11.04 12.17
CA VAL A 52 5.97 -10.18 11.23
C VAL A 52 6.98 -9.09 10.90
N SER A 53 7.93 -9.44 10.06
CA SER A 53 8.79 -8.51 9.38
C SER A 53 7.83 -7.61 8.64
N LYS A 54 7.63 -6.43 9.18
CA LYS A 54 6.88 -5.34 8.56
C LYS A 54 7.50 -5.23 7.17
N ALA A 55 6.82 -5.79 6.16
CA ALA A 55 7.27 -5.74 4.79
C ALA A 55 7.15 -4.27 4.35
N HIS A 56 8.18 -3.49 4.67
CA HIS A 56 8.39 -2.22 4.04
C HIS A 56 8.67 -2.52 2.58
N ASP A 57 7.88 -1.95 1.71
CA ASP A 57 8.15 -2.01 0.27
C ASP A 57 9.49 -1.28 0.04
N ASN A 58 10.57 -2.05 0.05
CA ASN A 58 11.94 -1.55 -0.16
C ASN A 58 12.14 -0.94 -1.55
N SER A 59 11.11 -0.93 -2.39
CA SER A 59 11.15 -0.32 -3.72
C SER A 59 10.84 1.18 -3.70
N PHE A 60 10.19 1.67 -2.62
CA PHE A 60 9.86 3.09 -2.49
C PHE A 60 11.11 3.90 -2.14
N VAL A 61 11.36 4.93 -2.91
CA VAL A 61 12.42 5.91 -2.68
C VAL A 61 11.79 7.23 -2.27
N ILE A 62 12.16 7.72 -1.11
CA ILE A 62 11.69 9.00 -0.57
C ILE A 62 12.16 10.13 -1.46
N GLY A 63 11.25 11.05 -1.74
CA GLY A 63 11.54 12.25 -2.54
C GLY A 63 11.28 13.55 -1.76
N ASN A 64 11.55 14.67 -2.42
CA ASN A 64 11.27 15.98 -1.85
C ASN A 64 9.75 16.19 -1.71
N ASP A 65 9.34 16.97 -0.74
CA ASP A 65 7.94 17.27 -0.37
C ASP A 65 7.15 16.08 0.18
N ASP A 66 7.74 14.89 0.33
CA ASP A 66 7.09 13.78 1.05
C ASP A 66 6.96 14.11 2.53
N HIS A 67 5.88 13.65 3.15
CA HIS A 67 5.68 13.75 4.59
C HIS A 67 5.98 12.42 5.26
N LEU A 68 6.89 12.46 6.22
CA LEU A 68 7.36 11.30 6.97
C LEU A 68 7.00 11.47 8.44
N THR A 69 6.54 10.40 9.07
CA THR A 69 6.48 10.29 10.52
C THR A 69 7.61 9.41 11.00
N ILE A 70 8.46 10.00 11.83
CA ILE A 70 9.56 9.32 12.48
C ILE A 70 9.11 9.00 13.89
N ASP A 71 9.06 7.73 14.21
CA ASP A 71 8.74 7.22 15.55
C ASP A 71 9.96 6.55 16.16
N VAL A 72 10.33 7.03 17.35
CA VAL A 72 11.44 6.48 18.12
C VAL A 72 10.86 5.88 19.39
N TRP A 73 11.02 4.57 19.54
CA TRP A 73 10.44 3.83 20.67
C TRP A 73 10.85 4.42 22.02
N ASN A 74 9.86 4.65 22.87
CA ASN A 74 10.01 5.29 24.21
C ASN A 74 10.54 6.73 24.20
N GLU A 75 10.66 7.40 23.05
CA GLU A 75 11.19 8.77 22.95
C GLU A 75 10.21 9.71 22.23
N PRO A 76 9.08 10.07 22.86
CA PRO A 76 8.06 10.89 22.22
C PRO A 76 8.54 12.31 21.88
N GLU A 77 9.56 12.80 22.56
CA GLU A 77 10.13 14.12 22.30
C GLU A 77 10.93 14.18 20.98
N VAL A 78 11.46 13.05 20.55
CA VAL A 78 12.18 12.90 19.28
C VAL A 78 11.23 12.52 18.15
N SER A 79 10.16 11.78 18.47
CA SER A 79 9.15 11.31 17.53
C SER A 79 8.32 12.47 16.99
N ARG A 80 8.25 12.60 15.64
CA ARG A 80 7.46 13.65 14.97
C ARG A 80 7.21 13.40 13.50
N SER A 81 6.20 14.07 12.98
CA SER A 81 5.96 14.17 11.53
C SER A 81 6.74 15.36 10.96
N VAL A 82 7.47 15.12 9.88
CA VAL A 82 8.32 16.13 9.23
C VAL A 82 8.21 16.03 7.71
N PRO A 83 8.16 17.16 6.98
CA PRO A 83 8.27 17.17 5.54
C PRO A 83 9.74 17.00 5.11
N VAL A 84 9.94 16.33 3.99
CA VAL A 84 11.24 16.33 3.31
C VAL A 84 11.39 17.67 2.60
N ARG A 85 12.40 18.41 2.97
CA ARG A 85 12.69 19.74 2.42
C ARG A 85 13.13 19.66 0.94
N SER A 86 13.14 20.81 0.26
CA SER A 86 13.58 20.92 -1.13
C SER A 86 15.06 20.54 -1.35
N ASP A 87 15.88 20.61 -0.29
CA ASP A 87 17.27 20.12 -0.30
C ASP A 87 17.38 18.61 -0.04
N GLY A 88 16.25 17.91 0.11
CA GLY A 88 16.17 16.48 0.33
C GLY A 88 16.43 16.04 1.75
N ARG A 89 16.51 16.97 2.72
CA ARG A 89 16.81 16.68 4.11
C ARG A 89 15.58 16.81 5.00
N ILE A 90 15.63 16.11 6.11
CA ILE A 90 14.73 16.28 7.26
C ILE A 90 15.50 16.77 8.46
N SER A 91 14.83 17.43 9.40
CA SER A 91 15.43 17.92 10.65
C SER A 91 14.74 17.26 11.84
N LEU A 92 15.52 16.60 12.68
CA LEU A 92 15.04 15.89 13.86
C LEU A 92 15.77 16.36 15.11
N PRO A 93 15.12 16.38 16.28
CA PRO A 93 15.80 16.61 17.55
C PRO A 93 16.89 15.57 17.73
N LEU A 94 17.98 15.94 18.37
CA LEU A 94 19.16 15.13 18.65
C LEU A 94 19.91 14.61 17.42
N ALA A 95 19.21 14.11 16.40
CA ALA A 95 19.82 13.60 15.16
C ALA A 95 20.27 14.73 14.21
N GLY A 96 19.71 15.96 14.37
CA GLY A 96 20.01 17.09 13.51
C GLY A 96 19.44 16.93 12.08
N GLU A 97 20.23 17.33 11.08
CA GLU A 97 19.84 17.17 9.67
C GLU A 97 20.25 15.79 9.14
N VAL A 98 19.30 15.12 8.48
CA VAL A 98 19.46 13.79 7.88
C VAL A 98 19.02 13.82 6.44
N GLN A 99 19.81 13.20 5.54
CA GLN A 99 19.44 13.07 4.14
C GLN A 99 18.32 12.02 4.00
N ALA A 100 17.15 12.43 3.52
CA ALA A 100 15.99 11.55 3.34
C ALA A 100 15.74 11.24 1.86
N SER A 101 15.81 12.25 0.99
CA SER A 101 15.58 12.08 -0.44
C SER A 101 16.63 11.17 -1.08
N GLY A 102 16.18 10.26 -1.92
CA GLY A 102 17.02 9.25 -2.57
C GLY A 102 17.25 7.98 -1.73
N ARG A 103 16.72 7.90 -0.53
CA ARG A 103 16.81 6.73 0.37
C ARG A 103 15.49 6.00 0.47
N THR A 104 15.56 4.72 0.80
CA THR A 104 14.37 3.97 1.23
C THR A 104 14.06 4.26 2.69
N PRO A 105 12.81 4.05 3.16
CA PRO A 105 12.46 4.21 4.57
C PRO A 105 13.40 3.43 5.50
N LEU A 106 13.74 2.20 5.15
CA LEU A 106 14.64 1.36 5.93
C LEU A 106 16.06 1.93 6.03
N GLN A 107 16.58 2.49 4.92
CA GLN A 107 17.90 3.15 4.95
C GLN A 107 17.89 4.40 5.82
N LEU A 108 16.77 5.14 5.81
CA LEU A 108 16.60 6.33 6.63
C LEU A 108 16.48 5.97 8.12
N GLU A 109 15.75 4.89 8.46
CA GLU A 109 15.68 4.34 9.83
C GLU A 109 17.07 4.06 10.40
N GLN A 110 17.90 3.36 9.63
CA GLN A 110 19.28 3.03 10.05
C GLN A 110 20.13 4.28 10.28
N GLU A 111 20.09 5.25 9.36
CA GLU A 111 20.88 6.47 9.50
C GLU A 111 20.44 7.32 10.69
N ILE A 112 19.14 7.40 10.96
CA ILE A 112 18.61 8.11 12.13
C ILE A 112 19.04 7.38 13.40
N ALA A 113 18.91 6.05 13.45
CA ALA A 113 19.34 5.25 14.60
C ALA A 113 20.82 5.45 14.89
N ASP A 114 21.68 5.39 13.88
CA ASP A 114 23.12 5.61 14.05
C ASP A 114 23.43 6.99 14.65
N LYS A 115 22.74 8.04 14.22
CA LYS A 115 22.93 9.39 14.76
C LYS A 115 22.41 9.53 16.20
N LEU A 116 21.36 8.80 16.55
CA LEU A 116 20.78 8.82 17.88
C LEU A 116 21.58 8.01 18.91
N LEU A 117 22.45 7.07 18.50
CA LEU A 117 23.29 6.27 19.41
C LEU A 117 24.14 7.12 20.36
N SER A 118 24.47 8.36 19.98
CA SER A 118 25.22 9.27 20.84
C SER A 118 24.41 9.82 22.02
N TYR A 119 23.08 9.72 21.95
CA TYR A 119 22.15 10.32 22.92
C TYR A 119 21.22 9.29 23.57
N ILE A 120 20.86 8.24 22.83
CA ILE A 120 19.89 7.23 23.24
C ILE A 120 20.55 5.86 23.16
N HIS A 121 20.36 5.07 24.23
CA HIS A 121 20.87 3.71 24.27
C HIS A 121 19.97 2.78 23.48
N ASN A 122 20.49 2.17 22.42
CA ASN A 122 19.77 1.22 21.58
C ASN A 122 18.45 1.78 20.97
N PRO A 123 18.52 2.86 20.14
CA PRO A 123 17.32 3.49 19.60
C PRO A 123 16.63 2.59 18.56
N GLU A 124 15.36 2.32 18.75
CA GLU A 124 14.51 1.68 17.74
C GLU A 124 13.74 2.76 16.98
N VAL A 125 14.05 2.92 15.69
CA VAL A 125 13.49 3.95 14.83
C VAL A 125 12.57 3.30 13.79
N THR A 126 11.38 3.86 13.60
CA THR A 126 10.46 3.49 12.53
C THR A 126 10.15 4.73 11.68
N VAL A 127 10.29 4.61 10.36
CA VAL A 127 9.94 5.65 9.40
C VAL A 127 8.66 5.26 8.66
N ILE A 128 7.63 6.08 8.82
CA ILE A 128 6.33 5.90 8.16
C ILE A 128 6.15 6.99 7.13
N VAL A 129 5.87 6.63 5.89
CA VAL A 129 5.54 7.59 4.84
C VAL A 129 4.05 7.90 4.95
N GLU A 130 3.70 9.10 5.40
CA GLU A 130 2.30 9.53 5.56
C GLU A 130 1.71 10.03 4.24
N GLN A 131 2.49 10.85 3.49
CA GLN A 131 2.04 11.40 2.23
C GLN A 131 3.17 11.35 1.21
N ILE A 132 2.86 10.79 0.05
CA ILE A 132 3.76 10.73 -1.09
C ILE A 132 3.43 11.88 -2.03
N ASN A 133 4.20 12.96 -1.93
CA ASN A 133 4.04 14.14 -2.77
C ASN A 133 5.10 14.23 -3.88
N SER A 134 6.18 13.49 -3.73
CA SER A 134 7.29 13.44 -4.69
C SER A 134 6.94 12.64 -5.95
N GLN A 135 6.08 11.62 -5.82
CA GLN A 135 5.71 10.76 -6.94
C GLN A 135 4.39 11.21 -7.55
N LYS A 136 4.49 12.06 -8.56
CA LYS A 136 3.35 12.56 -9.34
C LYS A 136 3.71 12.69 -10.81
N PHE A 137 2.69 12.68 -11.67
CA PHE A 137 2.79 12.99 -13.08
C PHE A 137 1.76 14.06 -13.45
N ASN A 138 1.97 14.75 -14.54
CA ASN A 138 1.09 15.81 -15.00
C ASN A 138 0.41 15.41 -16.32
N ILE A 139 -0.82 15.86 -16.50
CA ILE A 139 -1.54 15.73 -17.77
C ILE A 139 -2.02 17.11 -18.19
N LEU A 140 -1.67 17.50 -19.41
CA LEU A 140 -2.00 18.78 -19.99
C LEU A 140 -2.71 18.61 -21.34
N GLY A 141 -3.55 19.57 -21.71
CA GLY A 141 -4.18 19.67 -23.01
C GLY A 141 -5.61 19.14 -23.04
N GLN A 142 -6.02 18.46 -24.13
CA GLN A 142 -7.40 18.08 -24.44
C GLN A 142 -7.82 16.80 -23.72
N VAL A 143 -7.82 16.82 -22.40
CA VAL A 143 -8.39 15.78 -21.50
C VAL A 143 -9.51 16.36 -20.66
N ALA A 144 -10.39 15.53 -20.14
CA ALA A 144 -11.52 15.99 -19.34
C ALA A 144 -11.06 16.76 -18.08
N LYS A 145 -10.03 16.27 -17.41
CA LYS A 145 -9.49 16.87 -16.19
C LYS A 145 -7.96 16.98 -16.30
N PRO A 146 -7.43 18.08 -16.87
CA PRO A 146 -5.99 18.33 -16.83
C PRO A 146 -5.54 18.65 -15.40
N GLY A 147 -4.33 18.24 -15.03
CA GLY A 147 -3.82 18.46 -13.69
C GLY A 147 -2.66 17.54 -13.32
N SER A 148 -2.29 17.57 -12.04
CA SER A 148 -1.29 16.70 -11.44
C SER A 148 -1.95 15.53 -10.73
N TYR A 149 -1.41 14.34 -10.90
CA TYR A 149 -1.96 13.08 -10.37
C TYR A 149 -0.89 12.28 -9.63
N PRO A 150 -1.27 11.56 -8.57
CA PRO A 150 -0.32 10.68 -7.90
C PRO A 150 0.10 9.53 -8.82
N LEU A 151 1.40 9.23 -8.79
CA LEU A 151 1.98 8.13 -9.55
C LEU A 151 2.03 6.88 -8.67
N THR A 152 1.40 5.81 -9.11
CA THR A 152 1.54 4.47 -8.52
C THR A 152 2.55 3.64 -9.31
N ALA A 153 3.13 2.62 -8.69
CA ALA A 153 4.23 1.82 -9.26
C ALA A 153 3.96 1.20 -10.64
N ALA A 154 2.70 1.05 -11.03
CA ALA A 154 2.30 0.40 -12.27
C ALA A 154 1.57 1.32 -13.27
N THR A 155 1.50 2.64 -13.02
CA THR A 155 0.74 3.57 -13.86
C THR A 155 1.36 3.68 -15.25
N THR A 156 0.57 3.38 -16.28
CA THR A 156 0.95 3.55 -17.69
C THR A 156 0.32 4.81 -18.28
N VAL A 157 0.70 5.17 -19.51
CA VAL A 157 0.10 6.31 -20.22
C VAL A 157 -1.41 6.12 -20.42
N LEU A 158 -1.88 4.90 -20.70
CA LEU A 158 -3.31 4.61 -20.82
C LEU A 158 -4.06 4.82 -19.51
N ASP A 159 -3.50 4.33 -18.40
CA ASP A 159 -4.10 4.47 -17.07
C ASP A 159 -4.19 5.95 -16.68
N ALA A 160 -3.17 6.71 -16.97
CA ALA A 160 -3.12 8.14 -16.72
C ALA A 160 -4.23 8.90 -17.49
N ILE A 161 -4.40 8.61 -18.79
CA ILE A 161 -5.45 9.22 -19.60
C ILE A 161 -6.84 8.82 -19.08
N ALA A 162 -7.02 7.56 -18.67
CA ALA A 162 -8.28 7.09 -18.08
C ALA A 162 -8.57 7.82 -16.75
N THR A 163 -7.57 8.00 -15.89
CA THR A 163 -7.68 8.73 -14.62
C THR A 163 -8.05 10.21 -14.85
N ALA A 164 -7.54 10.82 -15.92
CA ALA A 164 -7.89 12.18 -16.32
C ALA A 164 -9.30 12.32 -16.95
N GLY A 165 -10.07 11.23 -16.99
CA GLY A 165 -11.44 11.22 -17.51
C GLY A 165 -11.51 11.16 -19.04
N SER A 166 -10.44 10.65 -19.67
CA SER A 166 -10.34 10.47 -21.12
C SER A 166 -10.24 11.80 -21.91
N PHE A 167 -10.44 11.74 -23.21
CA PHE A 167 -10.23 12.86 -24.13
C PHE A 167 -11.43 13.79 -24.20
N ARG A 168 -11.18 15.06 -24.43
CA ARG A 168 -12.18 16.04 -24.88
C ARG A 168 -12.37 15.98 -26.39
N ASP A 169 -13.41 16.69 -26.86
CA ASP A 169 -13.64 16.89 -28.28
C ASP A 169 -12.43 17.53 -28.92
N PHE A 170 -12.10 17.11 -30.15
CA PHE A 170 -10.97 17.59 -30.96
C PHE A 170 -9.57 17.19 -30.49
N ALA A 171 -9.42 16.34 -29.46
CA ALA A 171 -8.13 15.83 -29.02
C ALA A 171 -7.40 15.08 -30.14
N LYS A 172 -6.16 15.43 -30.39
CA LYS A 172 -5.32 14.78 -31.41
C LYS A 172 -4.71 13.48 -30.88
N GLN A 173 -5.54 12.46 -30.74
CA GLN A 173 -5.21 11.15 -30.14
C GLN A 173 -4.03 10.41 -30.80
N LYS A 174 -3.59 10.81 -31.99
CA LYS A 174 -2.43 10.22 -32.67
C LYS A 174 -1.10 10.94 -32.37
N SER A 175 -1.16 12.12 -31.74
CA SER A 175 -0.01 13.02 -31.59
C SER A 175 0.27 13.34 -30.13
N ILE A 176 -0.16 12.45 -29.23
CA ILE A 176 0.12 12.55 -27.81
C ILE A 176 1.61 12.28 -27.59
N TYR A 177 2.20 12.90 -26.58
CA TYR A 177 3.58 12.62 -26.20
C TYR A 177 3.78 12.79 -24.69
N VAL A 178 4.76 12.09 -24.17
CA VAL A 178 5.22 12.21 -22.79
C VAL A 178 6.53 13.01 -22.82
N LEU A 179 6.59 14.09 -22.05
CA LEU A 179 7.80 14.81 -21.75
C LEU A 179 8.41 14.22 -20.48
N ARG A 180 9.64 13.72 -20.60
CA ARG A 180 10.39 13.14 -19.49
C ARG A 180 11.67 13.91 -19.29
N HIS A 181 11.89 14.38 -18.07
CA HIS A 181 13.13 15.05 -17.69
C HIS A 181 14.17 13.99 -17.28
N SER A 182 15.34 14.08 -17.88
CA SER A 182 16.47 13.22 -17.50
C SER A 182 17.29 13.88 -16.39
N PRO A 183 17.87 13.10 -15.46
CA PRO A 183 18.69 13.63 -14.36
C PRO A 183 19.86 14.52 -14.81
N GLY A 184 20.28 14.43 -16.08
CA GLY A 184 21.33 15.26 -16.70
C GLY A 184 20.84 16.58 -17.31
N GLY A 185 19.58 17.00 -17.05
CA GLY A 185 19.02 18.26 -17.57
C GLY A 185 18.50 18.19 -19.00
N GLY A 186 18.45 17.01 -19.61
CA GLY A 186 17.83 16.80 -20.92
C GLY A 186 16.33 16.53 -20.80
N GLU A 187 15.57 16.98 -21.80
CA GLU A 187 14.16 16.68 -21.95
C GLU A 187 13.96 15.72 -23.12
N SER A 188 13.29 14.58 -22.87
CA SER A 188 12.98 13.62 -23.92
C SER A 188 11.48 13.65 -24.22
N ARG A 189 11.16 13.66 -25.52
CA ARG A 189 9.79 13.59 -26.01
C ARG A 189 9.50 12.18 -26.52
N ILE A 190 8.65 11.44 -25.80
CA ILE A 190 8.29 10.07 -26.13
C ILE A 190 6.92 10.11 -26.83
N PRO A 191 6.81 9.72 -28.10
CA PRO A 191 5.54 9.76 -28.83
C PRO A 191 4.61 8.64 -28.35
N PHE A 192 3.31 8.95 -28.30
CA PHE A 192 2.25 8.01 -27.93
C PHE A 192 1.06 8.16 -28.88
N ASN A 193 0.72 7.10 -29.60
CA ASN A 193 -0.42 7.04 -30.49
C ASN A 193 -1.52 6.17 -29.87
N TYR A 194 -2.47 6.83 -29.22
CA TYR A 194 -3.58 6.14 -28.55
C TYR A 194 -4.35 5.19 -29.50
N LYS A 195 -4.63 5.61 -30.74
CA LYS A 195 -5.41 4.80 -31.70
C LYS A 195 -4.68 3.53 -32.14
N GLU A 196 -3.36 3.52 -32.14
CA GLU A 196 -2.57 2.35 -32.47
C GLU A 196 -2.44 1.42 -31.27
N VAL A 197 -2.17 1.98 -30.10
CA VAL A 197 -2.01 1.20 -28.85
C VAL A 197 -3.28 0.42 -28.52
N ILE A 198 -4.49 1.04 -28.58
CA ILE A 198 -5.75 0.35 -28.30
C ILE A 198 -6.11 -0.71 -29.34
N LYS A 199 -5.55 -0.61 -30.58
CA LYS A 199 -5.72 -1.64 -31.63
C LYS A 199 -4.66 -2.75 -31.55
N GLY A 200 -3.79 -2.70 -30.55
CA GLY A 200 -2.70 -3.67 -30.35
C GLY A 200 -1.57 -3.58 -31.37
N LYS A 201 -1.51 -2.50 -32.21
CA LYS A 201 -0.48 -2.37 -33.25
C LYS A 201 0.90 -1.99 -32.68
N ASN A 202 0.95 -1.08 -31.72
CA ASN A 202 2.18 -0.59 -31.09
C ASN A 202 2.06 -0.59 -29.55
N PRO A 203 1.88 -1.75 -28.90
CA PRO A 203 1.66 -1.84 -27.45
C PRO A 203 2.85 -1.32 -26.63
N GLN A 204 4.06 -1.36 -27.19
CA GLN A 204 5.30 -0.85 -26.57
C GLN A 204 5.29 0.66 -26.33
N GLN A 205 4.40 1.42 -26.99
CA GLN A 205 4.24 2.86 -26.71
C GLN A 205 3.51 3.10 -25.37
N ASN A 206 2.81 2.11 -24.84
CA ASN A 206 2.19 2.22 -23.52
C ASN A 206 3.22 2.01 -22.41
N ILE A 207 4.12 2.99 -22.28
CA ILE A 207 5.18 2.96 -21.29
C ILE A 207 4.66 3.17 -19.89
N LYS A 208 5.41 2.70 -18.89
CA LYS A 208 5.24 3.08 -17.50
C LYS A 208 5.72 4.51 -17.30
N LEU A 209 4.94 5.29 -16.58
CA LEU A 209 5.28 6.66 -16.22
C LEU A 209 6.35 6.67 -15.12
N GLN A 210 7.12 7.73 -15.11
CA GLN A 210 8.10 8.06 -14.09
C GLN A 210 7.67 9.32 -13.35
N PRO A 211 8.18 9.55 -12.12
CA PRO A 211 7.93 10.80 -11.40
C PRO A 211 8.28 12.02 -12.26
N ASN A 212 7.42 13.02 -12.20
CA ASN A 212 7.51 14.26 -12.97
C ASN A 212 7.36 14.13 -14.50
N ASP A 213 6.92 12.98 -15.02
CA ASP A 213 6.50 12.89 -16.43
C ASP A 213 5.31 13.83 -16.68
N THR A 214 5.30 14.45 -17.86
CA THR A 214 4.17 15.28 -18.29
C THR A 214 3.61 14.74 -19.60
N ILE A 215 2.33 14.31 -19.56
CA ILE A 215 1.60 13.85 -20.74
C ILE A 215 0.94 15.06 -21.38
N VAL A 216 1.21 15.29 -22.66
CA VAL A 216 0.61 16.38 -23.43
C VAL A 216 -0.32 15.79 -24.48
N VAL A 217 -1.59 16.20 -24.42
CA VAL A 217 -2.65 15.81 -25.37
C VAL A 217 -3.02 17.04 -26.18
N PRO A 218 -2.52 17.17 -27.42
CA PRO A 218 -2.82 18.32 -28.28
C PRO A 218 -4.27 18.37 -28.75
#